data_db0566d4a7e42b4f06f81d461d83e405
#
_entry.id   db0566d4a7e42b4f06f81d461d83e405
#
_cell.length_a   1.000
_cell.length_b   1.000
_cell.length_c   1.000
_cell.angle_alpha   90.00
_cell.angle_beta   90.00
_cell.angle_gamma   90.00
#
_symmetry.space_group_name_H-M   'P 1'
#
loop_
_entity.id
_entity.type
_entity.pdbx_description
1 polymer ?
#
loop_
_entity_poly.entity_id
_entity_poly.type
_entity_poly.pdbx_seq_one_letter_code
_entity_poly.pdbx_strand_id
1 'polypeptide(L)'
;MELFLQIGFLIIIASALALLLYTLRIPSVIAYILTGILAGYFGFKPASEDIDIMIELGIILLLFLAGLEIKLKGIVELGKKTLIIGEGHDIIMAVVSFILAFFVLKLNMLASFYLAIGLTLSSTIVVVKALTNRKELATPHGKILVGTMVLQDIIAMTALAVFSSLGTGTTILSGLGMMFLKGLIIFFVLIALGRFILPKVFYYAAQSIELLFLVALGWLFLGVSLSGFIGFSTTIGSFLAALAISDLPFSFEITDKVKGLRDFGILLFFLSVGFQLQITKALLLNWQFYMLIVFILLFTPFITSIVAGFLRFTKKKFLLCLHCLHKFPNLP
;
A
#
# COMPACT_ATOMS: atom_id res chain seq x y z
N MET A 1 -22.15 20.71 1.03
CA MET A 1 -23.32 19.83 1.21
C MET A 1 -23.39 18.74 0.13
N GLU A 2 -23.02 19.07 -1.10
CA GLU A 2 -23.04 18.11 -2.23
C GLU A 2 -22.10 16.93 -2.04
N LEU A 3 -20.84 17.15 -1.63
CA LEU A 3 -19.86 16.07 -1.44
C LEU A 3 -20.31 15.04 -0.38
N PHE A 4 -20.87 15.51 0.73
CA PHE A 4 -21.36 14.62 1.79
C PHE A 4 -22.50 13.72 1.32
N LEU A 5 -23.48 14.27 0.60
CA LEU A 5 -24.57 13.49 0.03
C LEU A 5 -24.07 12.53 -1.04
N GLN A 6 -23.08 12.96 -1.81
CA GLN A 6 -22.43 12.15 -2.82
C GLN A 6 -21.74 10.94 -2.21
N ILE A 7 -20.89 11.13 -1.20
CA ILE A 7 -20.23 10.03 -0.50
C ILE A 7 -21.26 9.09 0.13
N GLY A 8 -22.29 9.63 0.78
CA GLY A 8 -23.37 8.82 1.37
C GLY A 8 -24.07 7.93 0.36
N PHE A 9 -24.43 8.48 -0.82
CA PHE A 9 -25.05 7.72 -1.91
C PHE A 9 -24.12 6.62 -2.44
N LEU A 10 -22.83 6.94 -2.61
CA LEU A 10 -21.83 5.96 -3.05
C LEU A 10 -21.64 4.83 -2.03
N ILE A 11 -21.68 5.13 -0.74
CA ILE A 11 -21.62 4.11 0.31
C ILE A 11 -22.82 3.17 0.23
N ILE A 12 -24.03 3.70 -0.03
CA ILE A 12 -25.25 2.88 -0.19
C ILE A 12 -25.08 1.94 -1.38
N ILE A 13 -24.62 2.43 -2.54
CA ILE A 13 -24.39 1.59 -3.72
C ILE A 13 -23.30 0.55 -3.45
N ALA A 14 -22.17 0.98 -2.87
CA ALA A 14 -21.07 0.09 -2.52
C ALA A 14 -21.52 -1.03 -1.57
N SER A 15 -22.35 -0.70 -0.58
CA SER A 15 -22.90 -1.68 0.37
C SER A 15 -23.82 -2.68 -0.31
N ALA A 16 -24.74 -2.20 -1.16
CA ALA A 16 -25.64 -3.07 -1.91
C ALA A 16 -24.87 -4.02 -2.85
N LEU A 17 -23.87 -3.48 -3.56
CA LEU A 17 -23.04 -4.26 -4.47
C LEU A 17 -22.15 -5.24 -3.69
N ALA A 18 -21.61 -4.83 -2.54
CA ALA A 18 -20.82 -5.71 -1.67
C ALA A 18 -21.66 -6.88 -1.15
N LEU A 19 -22.91 -6.65 -0.74
CA LEU A 19 -23.83 -7.70 -0.33
C LEU A 19 -24.11 -8.67 -1.49
N LEU A 20 -24.36 -8.15 -2.69
CA LEU A 20 -24.57 -8.98 -3.87
C LEU A 20 -23.35 -9.85 -4.18
N LEU A 21 -22.15 -9.24 -4.20
CA LEU A 21 -20.90 -9.95 -4.51
C LEU A 21 -20.50 -10.92 -3.38
N TYR A 22 -20.87 -10.63 -2.15
CA TYR A 22 -20.63 -11.53 -1.02
C TYR A 22 -21.31 -12.90 -1.23
N THR A 23 -22.53 -12.93 -1.79
CA THR A 23 -23.21 -14.19 -2.12
C THR A 23 -22.46 -15.02 -3.16
N LEU A 24 -21.69 -14.35 -4.01
CA LEU A 24 -20.81 -14.97 -5.03
C LEU A 24 -19.39 -15.26 -4.48
N ARG A 25 -19.16 -15.06 -3.19
CA ARG A 25 -17.85 -15.20 -2.53
C ARG A 25 -16.77 -14.28 -3.12
N ILE A 26 -17.16 -13.14 -3.66
CA ILE A 26 -16.26 -12.13 -4.21
C ILE A 26 -15.90 -11.11 -3.12
N PRO A 27 -14.63 -10.74 -2.97
CA PRO A 27 -14.19 -9.75 -1.96
C PRO A 27 -14.87 -8.40 -2.12
N SER A 28 -15.23 -7.75 -1.00
CA SER A 28 -15.89 -6.43 -0.97
C SER A 28 -15.11 -5.32 -1.69
N VAL A 29 -13.78 -5.45 -1.76
CA VAL A 29 -12.90 -4.51 -2.49
C VAL A 29 -13.31 -4.37 -3.95
N ILE A 30 -13.71 -5.46 -4.60
CA ILE A 30 -14.18 -5.43 -6.00
C ILE A 30 -15.48 -4.63 -6.12
N ALA A 31 -16.37 -4.77 -5.12
CA ALA A 31 -17.60 -3.97 -5.09
C ALA A 31 -17.30 -2.46 -5.02
N TYR A 32 -16.31 -2.07 -4.20
CA TYR A 32 -15.92 -0.68 -4.06
C TYR A 32 -15.36 -0.09 -5.35
N ILE A 33 -14.46 -0.82 -6.02
CA ILE A 33 -13.91 -0.41 -7.33
C ILE A 33 -15.03 -0.30 -8.37
N LEU A 34 -15.90 -1.33 -8.48
CA LEU A 34 -17.01 -1.33 -9.42
C LEU A 34 -17.98 -0.18 -9.16
N THR A 35 -18.23 0.15 -7.89
CA THR A 35 -19.07 1.30 -7.53
C THR A 35 -18.45 2.59 -8.06
N GLY A 36 -17.14 2.81 -7.90
CA GLY A 36 -16.45 3.97 -8.43
C GLY A 36 -16.53 4.05 -9.97
N ILE A 37 -16.30 2.93 -10.67
CA ILE A 37 -16.40 2.85 -12.13
C ILE A 37 -17.83 3.19 -12.61
N LEU A 38 -18.84 2.56 -12.02
CA LEU A 38 -20.25 2.78 -12.37
C LEU A 38 -20.65 4.22 -12.11
N ALA A 39 -20.31 4.76 -10.96
CA ALA A 39 -20.62 6.14 -10.62
C ALA A 39 -19.97 7.13 -11.60
N GLY A 40 -18.70 6.91 -11.95
CA GLY A 40 -18.01 7.70 -12.98
C GLY A 40 -18.69 7.59 -14.37
N TYR A 41 -19.16 6.41 -14.75
CA TYR A 41 -19.89 6.17 -15.99
C TYR A 41 -21.24 6.91 -16.02
N PHE A 42 -21.95 6.96 -14.90
CA PHE A 42 -23.22 7.71 -14.78
C PHE A 42 -23.06 9.22 -14.61
N GLY A 43 -21.84 9.72 -14.79
CA GLY A 43 -21.58 11.17 -14.78
C GLY A 43 -21.30 11.74 -13.37
N PHE A 44 -21.11 10.89 -12.40
CA PHE A 44 -20.70 11.30 -11.08
C PHE A 44 -19.21 11.67 -11.14
N LYS A 45 -18.87 12.93 -11.01
CA LYS A 45 -17.49 13.42 -11.12
C LYS A 45 -17.14 14.23 -9.88
N PRO A 46 -16.67 13.61 -8.80
CA PRO A 46 -16.08 14.37 -7.70
C PRO A 46 -14.92 15.22 -8.23
N ALA A 47 -14.63 16.34 -7.56
CA ALA A 47 -13.44 17.10 -7.87
C ALA A 47 -12.19 16.21 -7.72
N SER A 48 -11.16 16.44 -8.53
CA SER A 48 -9.91 15.67 -8.46
C SER A 48 -9.28 15.75 -7.07
N GLU A 49 -9.34 16.92 -6.45
CA GLU A 49 -8.83 17.15 -5.08
C GLU A 49 -9.55 16.27 -4.05
N ASP A 50 -10.87 16.11 -4.15
CA ASP A 50 -11.66 15.25 -3.26
C ASP A 50 -11.26 13.78 -3.41
N ILE A 51 -11.01 13.33 -4.64
CA ILE A 51 -10.55 11.97 -4.92
C ILE A 51 -9.19 11.72 -4.30
N ASP A 52 -8.25 12.66 -4.46
CA ASP A 52 -6.90 12.54 -3.93
C ASP A 52 -6.90 12.49 -2.39
N ILE A 53 -7.71 13.31 -1.73
CA ILE A 53 -7.90 13.28 -0.27
C ILE A 53 -8.43 11.91 0.18
N MET A 54 -9.43 11.37 -0.52
CA MET A 54 -10.01 10.06 -0.19
C MET A 54 -8.98 8.92 -0.34
N ILE A 55 -8.17 8.97 -1.39
CA ILE A 55 -7.07 8.02 -1.63
C ILE A 55 -6.06 8.12 -0.49
N GLU A 56 -5.56 9.32 -0.21
CA GLU A 56 -4.53 9.55 0.79
C GLU A 56 -4.99 9.11 2.17
N LEU A 57 -6.20 9.48 2.59
CA LEU A 57 -6.77 9.06 3.87
C LEU A 57 -6.86 7.55 3.99
N GLY A 58 -7.31 6.87 2.93
CA GLY A 58 -7.42 5.42 2.93
C GLY A 58 -6.08 4.71 3.09
N ILE A 59 -5.05 5.17 2.38
CA ILE A 59 -3.70 4.62 2.44
C ILE A 59 -3.07 4.86 3.82
N ILE A 60 -3.16 6.08 4.35
CA ILE A 60 -2.61 6.48 5.64
C ILE A 60 -3.18 5.60 6.76
N LEU A 61 -4.49 5.43 6.82
CA LEU A 61 -5.16 4.61 7.83
C LEU A 61 -4.79 3.13 7.72
N LEU A 62 -4.70 2.61 6.50
CA LEU A 62 -4.32 1.22 6.27
C LEU A 62 -2.90 0.95 6.72
N LEU A 63 -1.94 1.81 6.34
CA LEU A 63 -0.54 1.62 6.69
C LEU A 63 -0.26 1.90 8.17
N PHE A 64 -1.00 2.81 8.78
CA PHE A 64 -0.93 2.97 10.23
C PHE A 64 -1.32 1.69 10.96
N LEU A 65 -2.43 1.06 10.57
CA LEU A 65 -2.81 -0.21 11.17
C LEU A 65 -1.76 -1.31 10.92
N ALA A 66 -1.27 -1.41 9.69
CA ALA A 66 -0.23 -2.38 9.35
C ALA A 66 1.03 -2.18 10.21
N GLY A 67 1.44 -0.94 10.43
CA GLY A 67 2.57 -0.61 11.29
C GLY A 67 2.34 -0.94 12.77
N LEU A 68 1.11 -0.79 13.28
CA LEU A 68 0.75 -1.19 14.65
C LEU A 68 0.82 -2.70 14.88
N GLU A 69 0.49 -3.50 13.87
CA GLU A 69 0.52 -4.96 13.96
C GLU A 69 1.94 -5.54 13.85
N ILE A 70 2.91 -4.74 13.38
CA ILE A 70 4.30 -5.16 13.19
C ILE A 70 5.16 -4.60 14.31
N LYS A 71 5.81 -5.49 15.08
CA LYS A 71 6.77 -5.08 16.10
C LYS A 71 8.13 -4.76 15.49
N LEU A 72 8.73 -3.63 15.87
CA LEU A 72 10.06 -3.19 15.39
C LEU A 72 11.13 -4.28 15.52
N LYS A 73 11.16 -4.99 16.66
CA LYS A 73 12.09 -6.11 16.89
C LYS A 73 11.91 -7.22 15.85
N GLY A 74 10.67 -7.49 15.44
CA GLY A 74 10.37 -8.51 14.43
C GLY A 74 10.91 -8.17 13.04
N ILE A 75 10.95 -6.90 12.65
CA ILE A 75 11.52 -6.46 11.35
C ILE A 75 13.04 -6.65 11.35
N VAL A 76 13.71 -6.25 12.42
CA VAL A 76 15.18 -6.37 12.54
C VAL A 76 15.61 -7.84 12.51
N GLU A 77 14.83 -8.72 13.12
CA GLU A 77 15.11 -10.17 13.16
C GLU A 77 14.92 -10.88 11.81
N LEU A 78 14.14 -10.28 10.87
CA LEU A 78 13.92 -10.87 9.55
C LEU A 78 15.18 -10.93 8.66
N GLY A 79 16.16 -10.07 8.95
CA GLY A 79 17.53 -10.15 8.46
C GLY A 79 17.71 -10.06 6.94
N LYS A 80 18.98 -10.13 6.52
CA LYS A 80 19.42 -9.98 5.12
C LYS A 80 18.71 -10.91 4.12
N LYS A 81 18.29 -12.11 4.53
CA LYS A 81 17.65 -13.08 3.63
C LYS A 81 16.31 -12.58 3.08
N THR A 82 15.52 -11.92 3.89
CA THR A 82 14.21 -11.38 3.51
C THR A 82 14.35 -10.23 2.52
N LEU A 83 15.29 -9.32 2.79
CA LEU A 83 15.60 -8.22 1.89
C LEU A 83 16.07 -8.73 0.52
N ILE A 84 16.98 -9.71 0.49
CA ILE A 84 17.48 -10.31 -0.75
C ILE A 84 16.35 -10.97 -1.55
N ILE A 85 15.36 -11.58 -0.88
CA ILE A 85 14.23 -12.24 -1.56
C ILE A 85 13.31 -11.21 -2.22
N GLY A 86 12.88 -10.20 -1.45
CA GLY A 86 11.99 -9.17 -1.94
C GLY A 86 12.63 -8.38 -3.06
N GLU A 87 13.80 -7.80 -2.81
CA GLU A 87 14.52 -6.99 -3.78
C GLU A 87 14.97 -7.78 -5.01
N GLY A 88 15.39 -9.03 -4.83
CA GLY A 88 15.74 -9.91 -5.97
C GLY A 88 14.56 -10.16 -6.90
N HIS A 89 13.36 -10.37 -6.36
CA HIS A 89 12.13 -10.45 -7.15
C HIS A 89 11.87 -9.15 -7.92
N ASP A 90 11.97 -8.01 -7.24
CA ASP A 90 11.64 -6.72 -7.82
C ASP A 90 12.62 -6.29 -8.91
N ILE A 91 13.90 -6.54 -8.72
CA ILE A 91 14.92 -6.30 -9.76
C ILE A 91 14.62 -7.15 -11.00
N ILE A 92 14.32 -8.44 -10.83
CA ILE A 92 13.99 -9.33 -11.96
C ILE A 92 12.72 -8.86 -12.65
N MET A 93 11.66 -8.52 -11.88
CA MET A 93 10.42 -7.97 -12.42
C MET A 93 10.64 -6.67 -13.18
N ALA A 94 11.41 -5.74 -12.62
CA ALA A 94 11.72 -4.48 -13.29
C ALA A 94 12.45 -4.69 -14.63
N VAL A 95 13.46 -5.55 -14.65
CA VAL A 95 14.20 -5.87 -15.88
C VAL A 95 13.30 -6.54 -16.93
N VAL A 96 12.54 -7.55 -16.55
CA VAL A 96 11.65 -8.27 -17.49
C VAL A 96 10.53 -7.35 -17.98
N SER A 97 9.95 -6.54 -17.10
CA SER A 97 8.92 -5.55 -17.47
C SER A 97 9.47 -4.47 -18.40
N PHE A 98 10.71 -4.01 -18.17
CA PHE A 98 11.39 -3.06 -19.07
C PHE A 98 11.62 -3.67 -20.45
N ILE A 99 12.13 -4.91 -20.53
CA ILE A 99 12.33 -5.62 -21.79
C ILE A 99 11.00 -5.77 -22.55
N LEU A 100 9.92 -6.14 -21.85
CA LEU A 100 8.59 -6.23 -22.45
C LEU A 100 8.15 -4.86 -23.00
N ALA A 101 8.25 -3.80 -22.20
CA ALA A 101 7.81 -2.46 -22.57
C ALA A 101 8.59 -1.91 -23.77
N PHE A 102 9.91 -2.04 -23.76
CA PHE A 102 10.78 -1.46 -24.77
C PHE A 102 10.81 -2.26 -26.08
N PHE A 103 11.00 -3.59 -26.01
CA PHE A 103 11.18 -4.41 -27.21
C PHE A 103 9.86 -4.94 -27.79
N VAL A 104 8.87 -5.26 -26.94
CA VAL A 104 7.62 -5.87 -27.40
C VAL A 104 6.54 -4.83 -27.62
N LEU A 105 6.29 -3.95 -26.63
CA LEU A 105 5.30 -2.89 -26.74
C LEU A 105 5.82 -1.68 -27.53
N LYS A 106 7.14 -1.64 -27.82
CA LYS A 106 7.83 -0.59 -28.60
C LYS A 106 7.59 0.81 -28.03
N LEU A 107 7.56 0.93 -26.70
CA LEU A 107 7.46 2.21 -26.03
C LEU A 107 8.83 2.90 -26.05
N ASN A 108 8.83 4.23 -25.94
CA ASN A 108 10.07 4.97 -25.74
C ASN A 108 10.74 4.59 -24.42
N MET A 109 12.03 4.90 -24.29
CA MET A 109 12.83 4.51 -23.13
C MET A 109 12.22 4.98 -21.80
N LEU A 110 11.78 6.25 -21.74
CA LEU A 110 11.21 6.83 -20.53
C LEU A 110 9.87 6.15 -20.14
N ALA A 111 8.97 5.96 -21.09
CA ALA A 111 7.70 5.25 -20.87
C ALA A 111 7.94 3.79 -20.45
N SER A 112 8.97 3.13 -21.01
CA SER A 112 9.34 1.77 -20.64
C SER A 112 9.84 1.69 -19.20
N PHE A 113 10.61 2.66 -18.72
CA PHE A 113 11.01 2.76 -17.32
C PHE A 113 9.82 2.96 -16.39
N TYR A 114 8.93 3.91 -16.69
CA TYR A 114 7.73 4.13 -15.87
C TYR A 114 6.85 2.89 -15.79
N LEU A 115 6.64 2.22 -16.93
CA LEU A 115 5.85 0.99 -16.97
C LEU A 115 6.52 -0.14 -16.18
N ALA A 116 7.85 -0.29 -16.30
CA ALA A 116 8.61 -1.30 -15.58
C ALA A 116 8.50 -1.10 -14.06
N ILE A 117 8.65 0.13 -13.57
CA ILE A 117 8.47 0.47 -12.16
C ILE A 117 7.03 0.16 -11.73
N GLY A 118 6.03 0.64 -12.48
CA GLY A 118 4.63 0.42 -12.15
C GLY A 118 4.22 -1.07 -12.11
N LEU A 119 4.78 -1.91 -12.99
CA LEU A 119 4.51 -3.35 -13.01
C LEU A 119 5.26 -4.12 -11.90
N THR A 120 6.37 -3.57 -11.43
CA THR A 120 7.17 -4.19 -10.36
C THR A 120 6.54 -3.95 -8.99
N LEU A 121 5.96 -2.77 -8.79
CA LEU A 121 5.38 -2.39 -7.52
C LEU A 121 4.10 -3.18 -7.26
N SER A 122 4.12 -4.00 -6.23
CA SER A 122 2.91 -4.67 -5.75
C SER A 122 2.07 -3.71 -4.94
N SER A 123 0.75 -3.86 -5.02
CA SER A 123 -0.16 -3.05 -4.19
C SER A 123 -0.05 -3.44 -2.72
N THR A 124 0.66 -2.65 -1.94
CA THR A 124 0.78 -2.78 -0.48
C THR A 124 -0.59 -2.91 0.18
N ILE A 125 -1.57 -2.15 -0.31
CA ILE A 125 -2.93 -2.12 0.23
C ILE A 125 -3.64 -3.47 0.05
N VAL A 126 -3.58 -4.05 -1.14
CA VAL A 126 -4.23 -5.33 -1.44
C VAL A 126 -3.63 -6.46 -0.61
N VAL A 127 -2.31 -6.48 -0.49
CA VAL A 127 -1.60 -7.53 0.26
C VAL A 127 -1.82 -7.38 1.76
N VAL A 128 -1.71 -6.16 2.31
CA VAL A 128 -2.00 -5.92 3.73
C VAL A 128 -3.45 -6.27 4.05
N LYS A 129 -4.41 -5.91 3.19
CA LYS A 129 -5.82 -6.30 3.38
C LYS A 129 -6.00 -7.82 3.34
N ALA A 130 -5.35 -8.52 2.41
CA ALA A 130 -5.40 -9.98 2.32
C ALA A 130 -4.81 -10.65 3.56
N LEU A 131 -3.65 -10.18 4.05
CA LEU A 131 -3.01 -10.68 5.26
C LEU A 131 -3.87 -10.41 6.51
N THR A 132 -4.46 -9.22 6.61
CA THR A 132 -5.37 -8.86 7.72
C THR A 132 -6.60 -9.77 7.75
N ASN A 133 -7.24 -9.98 6.60
CA ASN A 133 -8.42 -10.84 6.51
C ASN A 133 -8.12 -12.30 6.91
N ARG A 134 -6.88 -12.74 6.69
CA ARG A 134 -6.40 -14.08 7.08
C ARG A 134 -5.80 -14.15 8.48
N LYS A 135 -5.71 -13.02 9.19
CA LYS A 135 -5.04 -12.90 10.50
C LYS A 135 -3.56 -13.32 10.44
N GLU A 136 -2.90 -13.08 9.31
CA GLU A 136 -1.52 -13.50 9.05
C GLU A 136 -0.49 -12.37 9.14
N LEU A 137 -0.89 -11.12 9.39
CA LEU A 137 0.00 -9.96 9.50
C LEU A 137 1.11 -10.15 10.54
N ALA A 138 0.78 -10.69 11.70
CA ALA A 138 1.74 -10.91 12.80
C ALA A 138 2.64 -12.14 12.60
N THR A 139 2.37 -12.98 11.59
CA THR A 139 3.17 -14.17 11.29
C THR A 139 4.53 -13.81 10.67
N PRO A 140 5.55 -14.70 10.76
CA PRO A 140 6.84 -14.41 10.16
C PRO A 140 6.77 -14.07 8.67
N HIS A 141 5.94 -14.78 7.90
CA HIS A 141 5.77 -14.48 6.47
C HIS A 141 4.99 -13.18 6.21
N GLY A 142 3.98 -12.86 7.03
CA GLY A 142 3.25 -11.59 6.94
C GLY A 142 4.16 -10.39 7.19
N LYS A 143 5.00 -10.46 8.23
CA LYS A 143 6.01 -9.43 8.53
C LYS A 143 7.02 -9.26 7.40
N ILE A 144 7.47 -10.37 6.80
CA ILE A 144 8.37 -10.36 5.64
C ILE A 144 7.72 -9.61 4.48
N LEU A 145 6.49 -9.98 4.12
CA LEU A 145 5.78 -9.37 3.00
C LEU A 145 5.58 -7.86 3.21
N VAL A 146 5.10 -7.44 4.39
CA VAL A 146 4.88 -6.02 4.66
C VAL A 146 6.21 -5.26 4.71
N GLY A 147 7.24 -5.83 5.33
CA GLY A 147 8.58 -5.21 5.37
C GLY A 147 9.18 -5.03 3.97
N THR A 148 9.04 -6.02 3.09
CA THR A 148 9.47 -5.91 1.68
C THR A 148 8.66 -4.82 0.95
N MET A 149 7.35 -4.75 1.16
CA MET A 149 6.52 -3.73 0.50
C MET A 149 6.86 -2.31 0.93
N VAL A 150 7.12 -2.08 2.22
CA VAL A 150 7.58 -0.77 2.68
C VAL A 150 8.91 -0.38 2.03
N LEU A 151 9.80 -1.35 1.85
CA LEU A 151 11.07 -1.11 1.15
C LEU A 151 10.83 -0.83 -0.35
N GLN A 152 9.92 -1.57 -1.00
CA GLN A 152 9.49 -1.27 -2.37
C GLN A 152 8.95 0.15 -2.52
N ASP A 153 8.14 0.62 -1.58
CA ASP A 153 7.61 2.00 -1.60
C ASP A 153 8.74 3.03 -1.52
N ILE A 154 9.76 2.79 -0.68
CA ILE A 154 10.95 3.65 -0.59
C ILE A 154 11.73 3.66 -1.92
N ILE A 155 11.93 2.49 -2.52
CA ILE A 155 12.63 2.36 -3.81
C ILE A 155 11.85 3.05 -4.92
N ALA A 156 10.52 2.87 -4.97
CA ALA A 156 9.66 3.52 -5.93
C ALA A 156 9.72 5.04 -5.86
N MET A 157 9.62 5.59 -4.65
CA MET A 157 9.74 7.03 -4.43
C MET A 157 11.11 7.55 -4.83
N THR A 158 12.17 6.79 -4.52
CA THR A 158 13.53 7.11 -4.91
C THR A 158 13.67 7.14 -6.44
N ALA A 159 13.14 6.13 -7.12
CA ALA A 159 13.14 6.05 -8.57
C ALA A 159 12.37 7.23 -9.21
N LEU A 160 11.17 7.54 -8.71
CA LEU A 160 10.37 8.67 -9.18
C LEU A 160 11.10 10.01 -8.96
N ALA A 161 11.75 10.20 -7.81
CA ALA A 161 12.53 11.40 -7.53
C ALA A 161 13.74 11.55 -8.49
N VAL A 162 14.41 10.43 -8.82
CA VAL A 162 15.48 10.40 -9.84
C VAL A 162 14.96 10.82 -11.20
N PHE A 163 13.84 10.24 -11.64
CA PHE A 163 13.26 10.56 -12.95
C PHE A 163 12.76 12.00 -13.04
N SER A 164 12.15 12.53 -11.98
CA SER A 164 11.73 13.93 -11.93
C SER A 164 12.93 14.89 -11.98
N SER A 165 14.06 14.53 -11.37
CA SER A 165 15.27 15.34 -11.37
C SER A 165 15.98 15.38 -12.73
N LEU A 166 15.83 14.33 -13.57
CA LEU A 166 16.36 14.33 -14.94
C LEU A 166 15.72 15.42 -15.83
N GLY A 167 14.50 15.84 -15.50
CA GLY A 167 13.82 16.95 -16.20
C GLY A 167 14.16 18.35 -15.69
N THR A 168 14.74 18.48 -14.50
CA THR A 168 14.96 19.78 -13.82
C THR A 168 16.40 20.24 -13.78
N GLY A 169 17.36 19.47 -14.35
CA GLY A 169 18.78 19.83 -14.37
C GLY A 169 19.50 19.73 -13.01
N THR A 170 18.83 19.24 -11.96
CA THR A 170 19.48 18.96 -10.68
C THR A 170 20.30 17.66 -10.75
N THR A 171 21.43 17.60 -10.05
CA THR A 171 22.23 16.38 -10.04
C THR A 171 21.50 15.26 -9.31
N ILE A 172 21.39 14.09 -9.94
CA ILE A 172 20.71 12.88 -9.39
C ILE A 172 21.22 12.57 -7.98
N LEU A 173 22.53 12.71 -7.76
CA LEU A 173 23.17 12.38 -6.48
C LEU A 173 22.70 13.29 -5.34
N SER A 174 22.50 14.59 -5.60
CA SER A 174 21.99 15.52 -4.57
C SER A 174 20.52 15.26 -4.24
N GLY A 175 19.69 14.90 -5.23
CA GLY A 175 18.27 14.51 -5.02
C GLY A 175 18.13 13.26 -4.15
N LEU A 176 18.90 12.22 -4.46
CA LEU A 176 18.94 10.98 -3.69
C LEU A 176 19.45 11.17 -2.26
N GLY A 177 20.56 11.93 -2.11
CA GLY A 177 21.11 12.23 -0.80
C GLY A 177 20.13 13.00 0.10
N MET A 178 19.43 13.97 -0.47
CA MET A 178 18.42 14.75 0.25
C MET A 178 17.23 13.88 0.65
N MET A 179 16.74 13.01 -0.23
CA MET A 179 15.62 12.11 0.07
C MET A 179 15.98 11.10 1.16
N PHE A 180 17.17 10.52 1.09
CA PHE A 180 17.66 9.61 2.13
C PHE A 180 17.81 10.32 3.48
N LEU A 181 18.35 11.54 3.48
CA LEU A 181 18.48 12.36 4.68
C LEU A 181 17.12 12.68 5.29
N LYS A 182 16.13 13.09 4.50
CA LYS A 182 14.77 13.34 4.94
C LYS A 182 14.14 12.09 5.58
N GLY A 183 14.30 10.94 4.93
CA GLY A 183 13.82 9.65 5.45
C GLY A 183 14.45 9.28 6.80
N LEU A 184 15.77 9.47 6.94
CA LEU A 184 16.48 9.26 8.20
C LEU A 184 16.00 10.22 9.30
N ILE A 185 15.82 11.50 8.99
CA ILE A 185 15.34 12.51 9.95
C ILE A 185 13.98 12.09 10.48
N ILE A 186 13.02 11.79 9.60
CA ILE A 186 11.66 11.35 10.01
C ILE A 186 11.72 10.06 10.84
N PHE A 187 12.49 9.08 10.40
CA PHE A 187 12.65 7.82 11.12
C PHE A 187 13.14 8.07 12.55
N PHE A 188 14.25 8.78 12.71
CA PHE A 188 14.81 9.04 14.04
C PHE A 188 13.91 9.92 14.91
N VAL A 189 13.27 10.93 14.34
CA VAL A 189 12.35 11.82 15.07
C VAL A 189 11.15 11.03 15.58
N LEU A 190 10.46 10.27 14.70
CA LEU A 190 9.27 9.51 15.12
C LEU A 190 9.60 8.39 16.10
N ILE A 191 10.71 7.67 15.89
CA ILE A 191 11.14 6.64 16.84
C ILE A 191 11.55 7.25 18.19
N ALA A 192 12.27 8.38 18.21
CA ALA A 192 12.64 9.05 19.45
C ALA A 192 11.41 9.53 20.21
N LEU A 193 10.47 10.20 19.54
CA LEU A 193 9.20 10.62 20.15
C LEU A 193 8.42 9.40 20.68
N GLY A 194 8.33 8.34 19.86
CA GLY A 194 7.67 7.08 20.22
C GLY A 194 8.27 6.41 21.45
N ARG A 195 9.58 6.49 21.61
CA ARG A 195 10.29 5.83 22.72
C ARG A 195 10.35 6.65 24.01
N PHE A 196 10.48 7.98 23.91
CA PHE A 196 10.74 8.82 25.08
C PHE A 196 9.52 9.60 25.58
N ILE A 197 8.65 10.04 24.68
CA ILE A 197 7.52 10.91 25.01
C ILE A 197 6.20 10.14 25.05
N LEU A 198 5.92 9.35 24.02
CA LEU A 198 4.63 8.69 23.85
C LEU A 198 4.28 7.66 24.93
N PRO A 199 5.21 6.92 25.55
CA PRO A 199 4.83 6.00 26.62
C PRO A 199 4.12 6.70 27.77
N LYS A 200 4.56 7.92 28.13
CA LYS A 200 3.92 8.72 29.18
C LYS A 200 2.54 9.23 28.73
N VAL A 201 2.46 9.75 27.50
CA VAL A 201 1.21 10.27 26.93
C VAL A 201 0.16 9.17 26.85
N PHE A 202 0.52 8.01 26.29
CA PHE A 202 -0.37 6.85 26.17
C PHE A 202 -0.75 6.23 27.52
N TYR A 203 0.12 6.29 28.52
CA TYR A 203 -0.20 5.86 29.87
C TYR A 203 -1.36 6.69 30.47
N TYR A 204 -1.33 8.02 30.32
CA TYR A 204 -2.43 8.87 30.74
C TYR A 204 -3.68 8.68 29.86
N ALA A 205 -3.50 8.54 28.55
CA ALA A 205 -4.60 8.33 27.61
C ALA A 205 -5.33 7.00 27.84
N ALA A 206 -4.62 5.96 28.32
CA ALA A 206 -5.18 4.63 28.58
C ALA A 206 -6.24 4.58 29.69
N GLN A 207 -6.41 5.68 30.45
CA GLN A 207 -7.50 5.80 31.43
C GLN A 207 -8.88 5.86 30.77
N SER A 208 -8.96 6.25 29.50
CA SER A 208 -10.19 6.28 28.72
C SER A 208 -9.91 5.73 27.30
N ILE A 209 -10.73 4.78 26.88
CA ILE A 209 -10.63 4.19 25.52
C ILE A 209 -10.82 5.26 24.44
N GLU A 210 -11.69 6.24 24.69
CA GLU A 210 -11.94 7.36 23.77
C GLU A 210 -10.70 8.26 23.66
N LEU A 211 -10.08 8.60 24.79
CA LEU A 211 -8.87 9.41 24.83
C LEU A 211 -7.69 8.67 24.18
N LEU A 212 -7.57 7.37 24.42
CA LEU A 212 -6.56 6.51 23.79
C LEU A 212 -6.66 6.56 22.26
N PHE A 213 -7.87 6.42 21.72
CA PHE A 213 -8.13 6.50 20.28
C PHE A 213 -7.80 7.89 19.73
N LEU A 214 -8.24 8.95 20.40
CA LEU A 214 -7.98 10.33 19.96
C LEU A 214 -6.48 10.64 19.92
N VAL A 215 -5.73 10.24 20.95
CA VAL A 215 -4.28 10.41 21.01
C VAL A 215 -3.58 9.60 19.92
N ALA A 216 -4.05 8.38 19.63
CA ALA A 216 -3.50 7.58 18.56
C ALA A 216 -3.72 8.22 17.18
N LEU A 217 -4.89 8.79 16.92
CA LEU A 217 -5.17 9.56 15.70
C LEU A 217 -4.33 10.84 15.63
N GLY A 218 -4.24 11.58 16.74
CA GLY A 218 -3.39 12.77 16.81
C GLY A 218 -1.93 12.43 16.49
N TRP A 219 -1.43 11.31 17.00
CA TRP A 219 -0.09 10.81 16.70
C TRP A 219 0.08 10.42 15.24
N LEU A 220 -0.90 9.71 14.65
CA LEU A 220 -0.92 9.38 13.23
C LEU A 220 -0.77 10.64 12.38
N PHE A 221 -1.66 11.62 12.57
CA PHE A 221 -1.64 12.84 11.78
C PHE A 221 -0.42 13.72 12.05
N LEU A 222 0.17 13.67 13.23
CA LEU A 222 1.44 14.32 13.50
C LEU A 222 2.57 13.69 12.65
N GLY A 223 2.65 12.36 12.59
CA GLY A 223 3.66 11.67 11.76
C GLY A 223 3.48 11.95 10.27
N VAL A 224 2.23 11.97 9.79
CA VAL A 224 1.87 12.34 8.42
C VAL A 224 2.28 13.79 8.11
N SER A 225 1.90 14.73 8.98
CA SER A 225 2.18 16.15 8.80
C SER A 225 3.68 16.46 8.83
N LEU A 226 4.42 15.87 9.78
CA LEU A 226 5.87 16.03 9.85
C LEU A 226 6.56 15.51 8.58
N SER A 227 6.09 14.38 8.06
CA SER A 227 6.63 13.81 6.81
C SER A 227 6.34 14.73 5.63
N GLY A 228 5.09 15.18 5.49
CA GLY A 228 4.67 16.11 4.43
C GLY A 228 5.41 17.45 4.50
N PHE A 229 5.59 18.00 5.72
CA PHE A 229 6.28 19.29 5.92
C PHE A 229 7.73 19.30 5.40
N ILE A 230 8.47 18.21 5.58
CA ILE A 230 9.83 18.09 5.04
C ILE A 230 9.87 17.60 3.58
N GLY A 231 8.70 17.44 2.94
CA GLY A 231 8.57 16.93 1.58
C GLY A 231 8.99 15.46 1.47
N PHE A 232 8.60 14.66 2.46
CA PHE A 232 8.73 13.20 2.45
C PHE A 232 7.35 12.53 2.34
N SER A 233 7.29 11.22 2.10
CA SER A 233 6.02 10.51 1.95
C SER A 233 5.18 10.52 3.21
N THR A 234 3.97 11.03 3.12
CA THR A 234 2.92 10.98 4.15
C THR A 234 2.57 9.53 4.49
N THR A 235 2.52 8.68 3.50
CA THR A 235 2.27 7.23 3.58
C THR A 235 3.31 6.51 4.43
N ILE A 236 4.60 6.76 4.16
CA ILE A 236 5.71 6.21 4.97
C ILE A 236 5.69 6.82 6.37
N GLY A 237 5.38 8.12 6.49
CA GLY A 237 5.23 8.79 7.78
C GLY A 237 4.18 8.14 8.67
N SER A 238 3.02 7.76 8.11
CA SER A 238 1.96 7.06 8.85
C SER A 238 2.41 5.69 9.35
N PHE A 239 3.09 4.93 8.51
CA PHE A 239 3.65 3.62 8.86
C PHE A 239 4.70 3.73 9.97
N LEU A 240 5.65 4.67 9.86
CA LEU A 240 6.68 4.90 10.85
C LEU A 240 6.10 5.38 12.19
N ALA A 241 5.07 6.23 12.15
CA ALA A 241 4.35 6.67 13.35
C ALA A 241 3.73 5.47 14.07
N ALA A 242 3.07 4.57 13.35
CA ALA A 242 2.50 3.35 13.91
C ALA A 242 3.57 2.43 14.49
N LEU A 243 4.64 2.21 13.74
CA LEU A 243 5.77 1.37 14.14
C LEU A 243 6.42 1.88 15.43
N ALA A 244 6.50 3.21 15.60
CA ALA A 244 7.06 3.83 16.81
C ALA A 244 6.28 3.53 18.10
N ILE A 245 4.98 3.22 17.99
CA ILE A 245 4.11 2.89 19.13
C ILE A 245 3.68 1.42 19.17
N SER A 246 4.10 0.61 18.21
CA SER A 246 3.69 -0.80 18.08
C SER A 246 4.15 -1.70 19.24
N ASP A 247 5.24 -1.33 19.92
CA ASP A 247 5.77 -2.04 21.08
C ASP A 247 5.13 -1.58 22.41
N LEU A 248 4.24 -0.57 22.40
CA LEU A 248 3.55 -0.11 23.61
C LEU A 248 2.52 -1.15 24.11
N PRO A 249 2.29 -1.24 25.43
CA PRO A 249 1.31 -2.18 26.00
C PRO A 249 -0.10 -2.00 25.44
N PHE A 250 -0.45 -0.79 25.04
CA PHE A 250 -1.79 -0.39 24.56
C PHE A 250 -1.98 -0.54 23.04
N SER A 251 -1.00 -1.08 22.33
CA SER A 251 -1.03 -1.21 20.87
C SER A 251 -2.21 -2.06 20.37
N PHE A 252 -2.63 -3.07 21.15
CA PHE A 252 -3.76 -3.91 20.82
C PHE A 252 -5.10 -3.15 20.87
N GLU A 253 -5.34 -2.39 21.92
CA GLU A 253 -6.53 -1.58 22.12
C GLU A 253 -6.62 -0.48 21.04
N ILE A 254 -5.50 0.17 20.73
CA ILE A 254 -5.41 1.15 19.65
C ILE A 254 -5.77 0.47 18.31
N THR A 255 -5.16 -0.67 18.01
CA THR A 255 -5.41 -1.44 16.79
C THR A 255 -6.90 -1.77 16.63
N ASP A 256 -7.54 -2.22 17.71
CA ASP A 256 -8.96 -2.59 17.67
C ASP A 256 -9.88 -1.40 17.37
N LYS A 257 -9.59 -0.24 17.94
CA LYS A 257 -10.35 0.98 17.69
C LYS A 257 -10.14 1.58 16.30
N VAL A 258 -8.93 1.50 15.78
CA VAL A 258 -8.60 2.03 14.44
C VAL A 258 -9.14 1.15 13.31
N LYS A 259 -9.45 -0.13 13.56
CA LYS A 259 -9.96 -1.06 12.52
C LYS A 259 -11.17 -0.55 11.76
N GLY A 260 -12.19 -0.03 12.46
CA GLY A 260 -13.39 0.50 11.81
C GLY A 260 -13.08 1.70 10.90
N LEU A 261 -12.22 2.60 11.37
CA LEU A 261 -11.80 3.77 10.60
C LEU A 261 -10.96 3.36 9.37
N ARG A 262 -10.08 2.37 9.53
CA ARG A 262 -9.35 1.78 8.41
C ARG A 262 -10.29 1.17 7.36
N ASP A 263 -11.30 0.40 7.77
CA ASP A 263 -12.21 -0.25 6.82
C ASP A 263 -13.01 0.79 6.02
N PHE A 264 -13.37 1.90 6.65
CA PHE A 264 -13.93 3.07 5.98
C PHE A 264 -12.92 3.71 5.01
N GLY A 265 -11.67 3.91 5.44
CA GLY A 265 -10.59 4.42 4.58
C GLY A 265 -10.35 3.52 3.37
N ILE A 266 -10.36 2.19 3.53
CA ILE A 266 -10.24 1.22 2.44
C ILE A 266 -11.38 1.38 1.42
N LEU A 267 -12.63 1.56 1.90
CA LEU A 267 -13.77 1.82 1.03
C LEU A 267 -13.54 3.08 0.20
N LEU A 268 -13.18 4.20 0.84
CA LEU A 268 -12.91 5.47 0.16
C LEU A 268 -11.78 5.32 -0.88
N PHE A 269 -10.70 4.66 -0.50
CA PHE A 269 -9.56 4.43 -1.40
C PHE A 269 -9.97 3.66 -2.66
N PHE A 270 -10.58 2.48 -2.52
CA PHE A 270 -10.92 1.66 -3.68
C PHE A 270 -12.05 2.25 -4.53
N LEU A 271 -12.95 2.99 -3.92
CA LEU A 271 -13.97 3.75 -4.63
C LEU A 271 -13.31 4.85 -5.49
N SER A 272 -12.33 5.56 -4.94
CA SER A 272 -11.57 6.60 -5.65
C SER A 272 -10.72 6.02 -6.79
N VAL A 273 -10.09 4.86 -6.57
CA VAL A 273 -9.41 4.11 -7.64
C VAL A 273 -10.38 3.76 -8.76
N GLY A 274 -11.61 3.35 -8.42
CA GLY A 274 -12.67 3.08 -9.38
C GLY A 274 -13.02 4.32 -10.22
N PHE A 275 -13.10 5.49 -9.62
CA PHE A 275 -13.35 6.76 -10.34
C PHE A 275 -12.25 7.11 -11.35
N GLN A 276 -10.99 6.81 -11.01
CA GLN A 276 -9.85 7.08 -11.90
C GLN A 276 -9.80 6.13 -13.09
N LEU A 277 -10.44 4.96 -13.00
CA LEU A 277 -10.46 3.97 -14.07
C LEU A 277 -11.40 4.39 -15.20
N GLN A 278 -10.83 5.05 -16.23
CA GLN A 278 -11.54 5.38 -17.44
C GLN A 278 -11.47 4.21 -18.44
N ILE A 279 -12.50 3.37 -18.43
CA ILE A 279 -12.60 2.26 -19.38
C ILE A 279 -13.12 2.80 -20.72
N THR A 280 -12.20 3.14 -21.63
CA THR A 280 -12.53 3.59 -22.97
C THR A 280 -12.59 2.42 -23.95
N LYS A 281 -13.41 2.54 -25.02
CA LYS A 281 -13.42 1.55 -26.11
C LYS A 281 -12.04 1.37 -26.75
N ALA A 282 -11.26 2.45 -26.83
CA ALA A 282 -9.89 2.40 -27.36
C ALA A 282 -8.97 1.53 -26.50
N LEU A 283 -9.12 1.57 -25.17
CA LEU A 283 -8.36 0.70 -24.25
C LEU A 283 -8.73 -0.76 -24.46
N LEU A 284 -10.02 -1.08 -24.57
CA LEU A 284 -10.52 -2.44 -24.76
C LEU A 284 -10.15 -3.04 -26.12
N LEU A 285 -9.90 -2.21 -27.14
CA LEU A 285 -9.44 -2.67 -28.45
C LEU A 285 -7.92 -2.77 -28.57
N ASN A 286 -7.19 -2.29 -27.58
CA ASN A 286 -5.73 -2.26 -27.63
C ASN A 286 -5.14 -3.62 -27.17
N TRP A 287 -4.49 -4.32 -28.08
CA TRP A 287 -3.83 -5.60 -27.80
C TRP A 287 -2.75 -5.51 -26.70
N GLN A 288 -2.10 -4.35 -26.59
CA GLN A 288 -1.07 -4.10 -25.57
C GLN A 288 -1.67 -4.20 -24.17
N PHE A 289 -2.91 -3.78 -23.97
CA PHE A 289 -3.63 -3.91 -22.70
C PHE A 289 -3.80 -5.38 -22.29
N TYR A 290 -4.25 -6.23 -23.21
CA TYR A 290 -4.40 -7.66 -22.91
C TYR A 290 -3.06 -8.35 -22.68
N MET A 291 -2.02 -7.94 -23.40
CA MET A 291 -0.69 -8.46 -23.20
C MET A 291 -0.13 -8.12 -21.82
N LEU A 292 -0.36 -6.92 -21.32
CA LEU A 292 0.00 -6.52 -19.96
C LEU A 292 -0.75 -7.35 -18.91
N ILE A 293 -2.05 -7.59 -19.09
CA ILE A 293 -2.83 -8.45 -18.20
C ILE A 293 -2.24 -9.86 -18.16
N VAL A 294 -2.01 -10.46 -19.32
CA VAL A 294 -1.41 -11.81 -19.42
C VAL A 294 -0.02 -11.85 -18.78
N PHE A 295 0.79 -10.82 -19.02
CA PHE A 295 2.11 -10.69 -18.41
C PHE A 295 2.03 -10.67 -16.88
N ILE A 296 1.19 -9.82 -16.28
CA ILE A 296 1.02 -9.75 -14.82
C ILE A 296 0.55 -11.10 -14.28
N LEU A 297 -0.46 -11.71 -14.90
CA LEU A 297 -1.06 -12.96 -14.41
C LEU A 297 -0.12 -14.16 -14.49
N LEU A 298 0.74 -14.23 -15.50
CA LEU A 298 1.62 -15.37 -15.71
C LEU A 298 3.04 -15.14 -15.18
N PHE A 299 3.64 -13.99 -15.49
CA PHE A 299 5.04 -13.74 -15.18
C PHE A 299 5.27 -13.38 -13.71
N THR A 300 4.38 -12.63 -13.06
CA THR A 300 4.53 -12.32 -11.64
C THR A 300 4.59 -13.59 -10.78
N PRO A 301 3.64 -14.55 -10.87
CA PRO A 301 3.75 -15.79 -10.10
C PRO A 301 4.94 -16.66 -10.54
N PHE A 302 5.29 -16.66 -11.82
CA PHE A 302 6.42 -17.42 -12.33
C PHE A 302 7.76 -16.93 -11.77
N ILE A 303 8.01 -15.61 -11.80
CA ILE A 303 9.23 -15.00 -11.26
C ILE A 303 9.28 -15.19 -9.74
N THR A 304 8.16 -14.97 -9.04
CA THR A 304 8.06 -15.24 -7.60
C THR A 304 8.41 -16.69 -7.28
N SER A 305 7.98 -17.64 -8.16
CA SER A 305 8.28 -19.07 -8.04
C SER A 305 9.77 -19.36 -8.16
N ILE A 306 10.42 -18.74 -9.13
CA ILE A 306 11.86 -18.92 -9.37
C ILE A 306 12.67 -18.38 -8.19
N VAL A 307 12.39 -17.14 -7.77
CA VAL A 307 13.12 -16.49 -6.67
C VAL A 307 12.98 -17.25 -5.36
N ALA A 308 11.77 -17.70 -5.04
CA ALA A 308 11.53 -18.49 -3.84
C ALA A 308 12.16 -19.90 -3.91
N GLY A 309 12.25 -20.49 -5.12
CA GLY A 309 12.93 -21.77 -5.37
C GLY A 309 14.43 -21.70 -5.11
N PHE A 310 15.10 -20.62 -5.53
CA PHE A 310 16.52 -20.39 -5.26
C PHE A 310 16.84 -20.29 -3.77
N LEU A 311 15.91 -19.85 -2.97
CA LEU A 311 16.08 -19.61 -1.52
C LEU A 311 15.70 -20.79 -0.64
N ARG A 312 15.40 -21.96 -1.25
CA ARG A 312 15.05 -23.20 -0.54
C ARG A 312 13.90 -23.05 0.47
N PHE A 313 12.92 -22.19 0.16
CA PHE A 313 11.67 -22.19 0.94
C PHE A 313 10.95 -23.52 0.73
N THR A 314 10.52 -24.16 1.82
CA THR A 314 9.73 -25.39 1.74
C THR A 314 8.48 -25.16 0.87
N LYS A 315 8.21 -26.07 -0.08
CA LYS A 315 7.10 -26.00 -1.06
C LYS A 315 5.75 -25.56 -0.46
N LYS A 316 5.48 -25.90 0.81
CA LYS A 316 4.27 -25.50 1.54
C LYS A 316 4.18 -24.00 1.85
N LYS A 317 5.27 -23.37 2.27
CA LYS A 317 5.33 -21.93 2.57
C LYS A 317 5.33 -21.08 1.30
N PHE A 318 5.87 -21.64 0.25
CA PHE A 318 5.94 -21.05 -1.07
C PHE A 318 4.57 -21.00 -1.79
N LEU A 319 3.84 -22.12 -1.79
CA LEU A 319 2.46 -22.16 -2.31
C LEU A 319 1.53 -21.21 -1.56
N LEU A 320 1.78 -20.93 -0.29
CA LEU A 320 1.05 -19.93 0.47
C LEU A 320 1.33 -18.50 -0.01
N CYS A 321 2.57 -18.15 -0.34
CA CYS A 321 2.90 -16.84 -0.93
C CYS A 321 2.28 -16.67 -2.33
N LEU A 322 2.38 -17.69 -3.19
CA LEU A 322 1.71 -17.73 -4.50
C LEU A 322 0.18 -17.71 -4.37
N HIS A 323 -0.35 -18.39 -3.39
CA HIS A 323 -1.79 -18.42 -3.10
C HIS A 323 -2.32 -17.07 -2.59
N CYS A 324 -1.51 -16.29 -1.88
CA CYS A 324 -1.87 -14.92 -1.50
C CYS A 324 -1.97 -13.98 -2.71
N LEU A 325 -1.15 -14.21 -3.74
CA LEU A 325 -1.15 -13.41 -4.97
C LEU A 325 -2.13 -13.93 -6.03
N HIS A 326 -2.50 -15.21 -6.04
CA HIS A 326 -3.23 -15.85 -7.17
C HIS A 326 -4.55 -16.52 -6.82
N LYS A 327 -4.88 -16.75 -5.55
CA LYS A 327 -6.20 -17.26 -5.17
C LYS A 327 -6.97 -16.19 -4.41
N PHE A 328 -7.92 -15.60 -5.09
CA PHE A 328 -9.19 -15.24 -4.49
C PHE A 328 -9.78 -16.52 -3.90
N PRO A 329 -9.98 -16.58 -2.59
CA PRO A 329 -10.14 -17.85 -1.92
C PRO A 329 -11.55 -18.41 -2.07
N ASN A 330 -11.60 -19.71 -2.20
CA ASN A 330 -12.69 -20.46 -1.58
C ASN A 330 -12.61 -20.19 -0.06
N LEU A 331 -13.41 -19.29 0.46
CA LEU A 331 -13.68 -19.11 1.87
C LEU A 331 -14.82 -20.03 2.24
N PRO A 332 -14.73 -20.79 3.37
CA PRO A 332 -15.88 -21.43 3.95
C PRO A 332 -16.86 -20.38 4.49
#